data_f0e35528f391a09aed773a941fd69037
#
_entry.id   f0e35528f391a09aed773a941fd69037
#
_cell.length_a   1.000
_cell.length_b   1.000
_cell.length_c   1.000
_cell.angle_alpha   90.00
_cell.angle_beta   90.00
_cell.angle_gamma   90.00
#
_symmetry.space_group_name_H-M   'P 1'
#
loop_
_entity.id
_entity.type
_entity.pdbx_description
1 polymer ?
#
loop_
_entity_poly.entity_id
_entity_poly.type
_entity_poly.pdbx_seq_one_letter_code
_entity_poly.pdbx_strand_id
1 'polypeptide(L)'
;MDKKQLGRRINSARKDQGMTSDKLAEACHINPTYLRQIESGMKTPSLPLCIEICRALKVSPNYMLPDLVPGSEAEKLEKFEKIFLAADPTPRQIEALEEMARIVMKGSFDK
;
A
#
# COMPACT_ATOMS: atom_id res chain seq x y z
N MET A 1 -6.25 -6.92 -11.04
CA MET A 1 -5.48 -5.66 -11.21
C MET A 1 -4.11 -5.99 -11.78
N ASP A 2 -3.69 -5.26 -12.78
CA ASP A 2 -2.35 -5.44 -13.33
C ASP A 2 -1.38 -4.40 -12.77
N LYS A 3 -0.10 -4.58 -13.09
CA LYS A 3 0.97 -3.70 -12.61
C LYS A 3 0.75 -2.24 -13.01
N LYS A 4 0.21 -2.02 -14.19
CA LYS A 4 0.00 -0.67 -14.72
C LYS A 4 -1.11 0.06 -13.96
N GLN A 5 -2.18 -0.64 -13.61
CA GLN A 5 -3.26 -0.04 -12.81
C GLN A 5 -2.77 0.34 -11.43
N LEU A 6 -2.01 -0.54 -10.78
CA LEU A 6 -1.43 -0.24 -9.47
C LEU A 6 -0.52 0.98 -9.55
N GLY A 7 0.35 1.01 -10.55
CA GLY A 7 1.27 2.13 -10.75
C GLY A 7 0.54 3.45 -10.96
N ARG A 8 -0.53 3.44 -11.75
CA ARG A 8 -1.34 4.64 -11.98
C ARG A 8 -2.03 5.12 -10.70
N ARG A 9 -2.53 4.21 -9.89
CA ARG A 9 -3.16 4.57 -8.61
C ARG A 9 -2.16 5.21 -7.66
N ILE A 10 -0.96 4.64 -7.58
CA ILE A 10 0.12 5.22 -6.77
C ILE A 10 0.47 6.61 -7.27
N ASN A 11 0.67 6.76 -8.57
CA ASN A 11 1.02 8.04 -9.18
C ASN A 11 -0.07 9.09 -8.92
N SER A 12 -1.33 8.73 -9.11
CA SER A 12 -2.46 9.64 -8.91
C SER A 12 -2.55 10.08 -7.44
N ALA A 13 -2.47 9.14 -6.51
CA ALA A 13 -2.52 9.45 -5.07
C ALA A 13 -1.34 10.32 -4.65
N ARG A 14 -0.16 10.05 -5.20
CA ARG A 14 1.03 10.85 -4.92
C ARG A 14 0.84 12.30 -5.36
N LYS A 15 0.34 12.50 -6.56
CA LYS A 15 0.06 13.85 -7.10
C LYS A 15 -1.01 14.56 -6.28
N ASP A 16 -2.04 13.83 -5.88
CA ASP A 16 -3.11 14.39 -5.04
C ASP A 16 -2.58 14.89 -3.70
N GLN A 17 -1.54 14.26 -3.17
CA GLN A 17 -0.89 14.71 -1.95
C GLN A 17 0.17 15.77 -2.19
N GLY A 18 0.40 16.15 -3.43
CA GLY A 18 1.43 17.13 -3.77
C GLY A 18 2.85 16.65 -3.53
N MET A 19 3.06 15.34 -3.53
CA MET A 19 4.38 14.75 -3.29
C MET A 19 5.13 14.49 -4.59
N THR A 20 6.45 14.72 -4.57
CA THR A 20 7.31 14.30 -5.66
C THR A 20 7.64 12.81 -5.53
N SER A 21 8.08 12.19 -6.63
CA SER A 21 8.55 10.80 -6.60
C SER A 21 9.69 10.62 -5.59
N ASP A 22 10.59 11.59 -5.53
CA ASP A 22 11.74 11.53 -4.63
C ASP A 22 11.29 11.54 -3.16
N LYS A 23 10.29 12.36 -2.84
CA LYS A 23 9.78 12.44 -1.47
C LYS A 23 9.06 11.14 -1.07
N LEU A 24 8.26 10.58 -1.95
CA LEU A 24 7.58 9.34 -1.65
C LEU A 24 8.59 8.19 -1.50
N ALA A 25 9.59 8.12 -2.36
CA ALA A 25 10.64 7.11 -2.27
C ALA A 25 11.39 7.23 -0.95
N GLU A 26 11.72 8.45 -0.54
CA GLU A 26 12.37 8.70 0.74
C GLU A 26 11.51 8.22 1.91
N ALA A 27 10.22 8.53 1.88
CA ALA A 27 9.29 8.11 2.93
C ALA A 27 9.18 6.59 3.04
N CYS A 28 9.35 5.88 1.94
CA CYS A 28 9.26 4.41 1.88
C CYS A 28 10.62 3.73 1.94
N HIS A 29 11.70 4.49 2.08
CA HIS A 29 13.08 3.98 2.13
C HIS A 29 13.45 3.15 0.90
N ILE A 30 13.03 3.60 -0.27
CA ILE A 30 13.37 2.96 -1.54
C ILE A 30 14.02 3.96 -2.49
N ASN A 31 14.69 3.42 -3.51
CA ASN A 31 15.33 4.24 -4.54
C ASN A 31 14.25 4.91 -5.40
N PRO A 32 14.38 6.21 -5.73
CA PRO A 32 13.42 6.89 -6.59
C PRO A 32 13.26 6.24 -7.97
N THR A 33 14.33 5.67 -8.52
CA THR A 33 14.26 4.96 -9.79
C THR A 33 13.33 3.74 -9.68
N TYR A 34 13.43 3.01 -8.57
CA TYR A 34 12.57 1.87 -8.32
C TYR A 34 11.10 2.31 -8.21
N LEU A 35 10.84 3.40 -7.50
CA LEU A 35 9.48 3.94 -7.40
C LEU A 35 8.93 4.30 -8.77
N ARG A 36 9.71 4.94 -9.62
CA ARG A 36 9.28 5.29 -10.97
C ARG A 36 8.97 4.04 -11.80
N GLN A 37 9.72 2.97 -11.62
CA GLN A 37 9.46 1.69 -12.27
C GLN A 37 8.15 1.08 -11.79
N ILE A 38 7.83 1.23 -10.52
CA ILE A 38 6.55 0.80 -9.96
C ILE A 38 5.41 1.62 -10.54
N GLU A 39 5.55 2.94 -10.57
CA GLU A 39 4.51 3.83 -11.08
C GLU A 39 4.26 3.63 -12.58
N SER A 40 5.28 3.26 -13.33
CA SER A 40 5.15 3.00 -14.78
C SER A 40 4.59 1.61 -15.08
N GLY A 41 4.50 0.74 -14.08
CA GLY A 41 4.04 -0.63 -14.27
C GLY A 41 5.12 -1.60 -14.71
N MET A 42 6.38 -1.16 -14.73
CA MET A 42 7.50 -2.01 -15.08
C MET A 42 7.77 -3.05 -13.99
N LYS A 43 7.58 -2.69 -12.73
CA LYS A 43 7.81 -3.56 -11.59
C LYS A 43 6.62 -3.55 -10.65
N THR A 44 6.43 -4.67 -9.95
CA THR A 44 5.40 -4.82 -8.93
C THR A 44 6.05 -4.74 -7.57
N PRO A 45 5.59 -3.86 -6.67
CA PRO A 45 6.13 -3.83 -5.31
C PRO A 45 5.66 -5.04 -4.53
N SER A 46 6.41 -5.41 -3.50
CA SER A 46 5.97 -6.40 -2.53
C SER A 46 4.74 -5.87 -1.78
N LEU A 47 3.95 -6.77 -1.20
CA LEU A 47 2.79 -6.34 -0.43
C LEU A 47 3.18 -5.47 0.78
N PRO A 48 4.22 -5.79 1.56
CA PRO A 48 4.68 -4.88 2.61
C PRO A 48 5.03 -3.48 2.09
N LEU A 49 5.67 -3.39 0.93
CA LEU A 49 5.99 -2.09 0.34
C LEU A 49 4.73 -1.35 -0.11
N CYS A 50 3.74 -2.06 -0.65
CA CYS A 50 2.46 -1.46 -0.99
C CYS A 50 1.80 -0.80 0.23
N ILE A 51 1.86 -1.46 1.37
CA ILE A 51 1.28 -0.93 2.60
C ILE A 51 2.05 0.30 3.07
N GLU A 52 3.38 0.28 2.97
CA GLU A 52 4.20 1.46 3.28
C GLU A 52 3.84 2.64 2.37
N ILE A 53 3.65 2.37 1.09
CA ILE A 53 3.24 3.41 0.14
C ILE A 53 1.86 3.96 0.50
N CYS A 54 0.90 3.09 0.82
CA CYS A 54 -0.43 3.52 1.24
C CYS A 54 -0.37 4.41 2.48
N ARG A 55 0.46 4.04 3.44
CA ARG A 55 0.63 4.83 4.65
C ARG A 55 1.23 6.20 4.35
N ALA A 56 2.27 6.26 3.53
CA ALA A 56 2.91 7.51 3.16
C ALA A 56 1.95 8.43 2.41
N LEU A 57 1.08 7.87 1.59
CA LEU A 57 0.10 8.60 0.80
C LEU A 57 -1.21 8.85 1.55
N LYS A 58 -1.37 8.29 2.74
CA LYS A 58 -2.59 8.41 3.56
C LYS A 58 -3.84 7.92 2.82
N VAL A 59 -3.69 6.81 2.09
CA VAL A 59 -4.80 6.19 1.38
C VAL A 59 -5.06 4.80 1.92
N SER A 60 -6.31 4.36 1.78
CA SER A 60 -6.72 3.03 2.23
C SER A 60 -6.11 1.94 1.36
N PRO A 61 -5.70 0.80 1.95
CA PRO A 61 -5.31 -0.37 1.16
C PRO A 61 -6.38 -0.81 0.18
N ASN A 62 -7.66 -0.61 0.49
CA ASN A 62 -8.75 -0.92 -0.43
C ASN A 62 -8.66 -0.13 -1.73
N TYR A 63 -8.19 1.11 -1.66
CA TYR A 63 -8.01 1.93 -2.86
C TYR A 63 -6.88 1.37 -3.73
N MET A 64 -5.78 0.97 -3.11
CA MET A 64 -4.59 0.51 -3.83
C MET A 64 -4.66 -0.94 -4.27
N LEU A 65 -5.28 -1.78 -3.46
CA LEU A 65 -5.15 -3.24 -3.57
C LEU A 65 -6.48 -3.99 -3.69
N PRO A 66 -7.52 -3.44 -4.31
CA PRO A 66 -8.83 -4.11 -4.30
C PRO A 66 -8.79 -5.48 -4.99
N ASP A 67 -7.92 -5.65 -5.98
CA ASP A 67 -7.85 -6.87 -6.77
C ASP A 67 -6.58 -7.68 -6.52
N LEU A 68 -5.63 -7.15 -5.75
CA LEU A 68 -4.41 -7.88 -5.42
C LEU A 68 -4.62 -8.87 -4.28
N VAL A 69 -5.60 -8.62 -3.42
CA VAL A 69 -5.95 -9.50 -2.32
C VAL A 69 -7.43 -9.84 -2.49
N PRO A 70 -7.75 -10.93 -3.20
CA PRO A 70 -9.14 -11.33 -3.40
C PRO A 70 -9.80 -11.77 -2.11
N GLY A 71 -11.12 -11.61 -2.04
CA GLY A 71 -11.90 -12.04 -0.90
C GLY A 71 -12.61 -10.88 -0.22
N SER A 72 -13.27 -11.18 0.90
CA SER A 72 -13.92 -10.17 1.71
C SER A 72 -12.88 -9.29 2.39
N GLU A 73 -13.32 -8.15 2.93
CA GLU A 73 -12.41 -7.25 3.64
C GLU A 73 -11.80 -7.92 4.87
N ALA A 74 -12.56 -8.78 5.54
CA ALA A 74 -12.02 -9.53 6.68
C ALA A 74 -10.94 -10.50 6.24
N GLU A 75 -11.13 -11.18 5.10
CA GLU A 75 -10.12 -12.08 4.54
C GLU A 75 -8.88 -11.31 4.10
N LYS A 76 -9.07 -10.14 3.51
CA LYS A 76 -7.95 -9.27 3.11
C LYS A 76 -7.13 -8.85 4.33
N LEU A 77 -7.80 -8.47 5.40
CA LEU A 77 -7.14 -8.09 6.65
C LEU A 77 -6.32 -9.24 7.21
N GLU A 78 -6.89 -10.44 7.25
CA GLU A 78 -6.19 -11.62 7.72
C GLU A 78 -4.94 -11.90 6.88
N LYS A 79 -5.05 -11.78 5.56
CA LYS A 79 -3.91 -11.98 4.67
C LYS A 79 -2.82 -10.95 4.88
N PHE A 80 -3.19 -9.69 5.10
CA PHE A 80 -2.22 -8.64 5.40
C PHE A 80 -1.45 -8.95 6.69
N GLU A 81 -2.16 -9.36 7.73
CA GLU A 81 -1.53 -9.73 9.00
C GLU A 81 -0.54 -10.87 8.82
N LYS A 82 -0.92 -11.92 8.11
CA LYS A 82 -0.05 -13.07 7.86
C LYS A 82 1.22 -12.68 7.11
N ILE A 83 1.09 -11.84 6.09
CA ILE A 83 2.23 -11.41 5.30
C ILE A 83 3.19 -10.57 6.15
N PHE A 84 2.65 -9.67 6.95
CA PHE A 84 3.46 -8.85 7.83
C PHE A 84 4.21 -9.67 8.88
N LEU A 85 3.53 -10.62 9.50
CA LEU A 85 4.14 -11.49 10.51
C LEU A 85 5.21 -12.39 9.88
N ALA A 86 4.96 -12.92 8.69
CA ALA A 86 5.91 -13.77 7.98
C ALA A 86 7.17 -13.01 7.55
N ALA A 87 7.04 -11.71 7.30
CA ALA A 87 8.16 -10.87 6.89
C ALA A 87 8.97 -10.32 8.06
N ASP A 88 8.65 -10.72 9.29
CA ASP A 88 9.32 -10.25 10.51
C ASP A 88 9.31 -8.71 10.58
N PRO A 89 8.13 -8.09 10.64
CA PRO A 89 8.03 -6.64 10.53
C PRO A 89 8.60 -5.93 11.75
N THR A 90 9.07 -4.70 11.50
CA THR A 90 9.50 -3.82 12.58
C THR A 90 8.29 -3.35 13.38
N PRO A 91 8.49 -2.87 14.64
CA PRO A 91 7.37 -2.30 15.41
C PRO A 91 6.62 -1.20 14.68
N ARG A 92 7.33 -0.40 13.88
CA ARG A 92 6.72 0.66 13.09
C ARG A 92 5.81 0.09 12.00
N GLN A 93 6.22 -1.01 11.37
CA GLN A 93 5.40 -1.67 10.36
C GLN A 93 4.15 -2.29 10.98
N ILE A 94 4.28 -2.87 12.17
CA ILE A 94 3.15 -3.44 12.90
C ILE A 94 2.13 -2.33 13.22
N GLU A 95 2.60 -1.20 13.70
CA GLU A 95 1.74 -0.05 13.99
C GLU A 95 1.02 0.43 12.73
N ALA A 96 1.73 0.50 11.61
CA ALA A 96 1.14 0.88 10.34
C ALA A 96 0.06 -0.10 9.90
N LEU A 97 0.31 -1.41 10.07
CA LEU A 97 -0.66 -2.44 9.75
C LEU A 97 -1.92 -2.31 10.60
N GLU A 98 -1.76 -2.08 11.90
CA GLU A 98 -2.89 -1.90 12.79
C GLU A 98 -3.74 -0.70 12.40
N GLU A 99 -3.10 0.40 12.04
CA GLU A 99 -3.78 1.60 11.59
C GLU A 99 -4.57 1.34 10.31
N MET A 100 -3.97 0.66 9.34
CA MET A 100 -4.63 0.31 8.10
C MET A 100 -5.77 -0.68 8.32
N ALA A 101 -5.58 -1.62 9.23
CA ALA A 101 -6.62 -2.57 9.61
C ALA A 101 -7.86 -1.85 10.15
N ARG A 102 -7.66 -0.84 10.99
CA ARG A 102 -8.77 -0.03 11.51
C ARG A 102 -9.52 0.69 10.40
N ILE A 103 -8.79 1.24 9.43
CA ILE A 103 -9.39 1.94 8.29
C ILE A 103 -10.23 0.97 7.46
N VAL A 104 -9.70 -0.20 7.17
CA VAL A 104 -10.40 -1.22 6.37
C VAL A 104 -11.67 -1.69 7.09
N MET A 105 -11.57 -2.00 8.37
CA MET A 105 -12.71 -2.46 9.15
C MET A 105 -13.77 -1.37 9.30
N LYS A 106 -13.36 -0.15 9.52
CA LYS A 106 -14.28 0.98 9.58
C LYS A 106 -15.02 1.15 8.27
N GLY A 107 -14.35 1.03 7.15
CA GLY A 107 -14.97 1.07 5.84
C GLY A 107 -15.99 -0.04 5.64
N SER A 108 -15.75 -1.23 6.19
CA SER A 108 -16.66 -2.35 6.15
C SER A 108 -17.95 -2.07 6.96
N PHE A 109 -17.81 -1.41 8.09
CA PHE A 109 -18.93 -1.17 8.98
C PHE A 109 -19.77 0.04 8.59
N ASP A 110 -19.25 0.94 7.80
CA ASP A 110 -19.91 2.18 7.41
C ASP A 110 -20.87 2.00 6.24
N LYS A 111 -21.16 0.78 5.88
CA LYS A 111 -22.13 0.51 4.80
C LYS A 111 -23.54 0.37 5.37
#